data_429d46ba9833f7ff8335cef2518d87c0
#
_entry.id   429d46ba9833f7ff8335cef2518d87c0
#
_cell.length_a   1.000
_cell.length_b   1.000
_cell.length_c   1.000
_cell.angle_alpha   90.00
_cell.angle_beta   90.00
_cell.angle_gamma   90.00
#
_symmetry.space_group_name_H-M   'P 1'
#
loop_
_entity.id
_entity.type
_entity.pdbx_description
1 polymer ?
#
loop_
_entity_poly.entity_id
_entity_poly.type
_entity_poly.pdbx_seq_one_letter_code
_entity_poly.pdbx_strand_id
1 'polypeptide(L)'
;MGNERVYNFSAGPSMLPLEVLERAGAEITNYQGSGMSVMEMSHRSKVFVKIFEDTKAKLRRLMNVPEEYEILFLQGGASTQFSMAPLNLIGKTGKADYAVTGNFSNIAYKEAKKYGQINLAASSEDKNHTYIPAQEQLKLDPEASYFYYCANNTIYGTEWPYVPETNGVPIVCDMSSDILSRPVDVSKYGIIFAGAQKNMAPAGLTVVIIRKELAGHELPYTPLMMNYKTMIDKDSMYNTPPCWCIYMLGLVLDWLESKGGIPGMEAIKHAKAQMLYDVIDSSRLFTCAVEPGSRSDMNVVFRTGNDELDAKFVKESVEAGFTNLKGHRSVGGMRASIYNAMPTEGVEKLCDFIQAFDKNN
;
A
#
# COMPACT_ATOMS: atom_id res chain seq x y z
N MET A 1 10.27 16.31 29.06
CA MET A 1 10.12 15.14 28.19
C MET A 1 10.75 15.53 26.87
N GLY A 2 11.81 14.86 26.45
CA GLY A 2 12.56 15.21 25.24
C GLY A 2 11.68 15.05 23.99
N ASN A 3 12.02 15.82 22.95
CA ASN A 3 11.39 15.80 21.63
C ASN A 3 11.68 14.51 20.82
N GLU A 4 11.82 13.36 21.47
CA GLU A 4 12.07 12.11 20.76
C GLU A 4 10.77 11.58 20.13
N ARG A 5 10.83 11.27 18.83
CA ARG A 5 9.72 10.67 18.12
C ARG A 5 9.54 9.21 18.59
N VAL A 6 8.29 8.85 18.84
CA VAL A 6 7.93 7.44 19.07
C VAL A 6 8.08 6.63 17.79
N TYR A 7 8.35 5.33 17.90
CA TYR A 7 8.30 4.40 16.78
C TYR A 7 6.84 4.01 16.50
N ASN A 8 6.29 4.56 15.43
CA ASN A 8 4.88 4.37 15.06
C ASN A 8 4.73 3.18 14.10
N PHE A 9 4.23 2.06 14.59
CA PHE A 9 3.96 0.83 13.83
C PHE A 9 2.54 0.78 13.23
N SER A 10 1.88 1.94 13.07
CA SER A 10 0.54 2.00 12.49
C SER A 10 0.50 1.47 11.06
N ALA A 11 -0.57 0.73 10.76
CA ALA A 11 -0.78 0.16 9.42
C ALA A 11 -1.22 1.17 8.36
N GLY A 12 -1.64 2.37 8.79
CA GLY A 12 -2.06 3.46 7.91
C GLY A 12 -3.15 4.34 8.56
N PRO A 13 -2.95 5.68 8.58
CA PRO A 13 -1.74 6.40 8.17
C PRO A 13 -0.51 5.93 8.93
N SER A 14 0.60 5.76 8.21
CA SER A 14 1.84 5.21 8.76
C SER A 14 2.88 6.29 9.07
N MET A 15 4.01 5.85 9.61
CA MET A 15 5.17 6.71 9.83
C MET A 15 5.67 7.28 8.50
N LEU A 16 6.11 8.56 8.51
CA LEU A 16 6.81 9.20 7.40
C LEU A 16 8.29 9.41 7.78
N PRO A 17 9.21 9.45 6.80
CA PRO A 17 10.61 9.74 7.06
C PRO A 17 10.79 11.09 7.79
N LEU A 18 11.67 11.14 8.77
CA LEU A 18 11.90 12.37 9.54
C LEU A 18 12.39 13.49 8.64
N GLU A 19 13.35 13.21 7.76
CA GLU A 19 13.93 14.18 6.82
C GLU A 19 12.87 14.81 5.89
N VAL A 20 11.85 14.04 5.52
CA VAL A 20 10.70 14.52 4.73
C VAL A 20 9.84 15.48 5.54
N LEU A 21 9.56 15.13 6.80
CA LEU A 21 8.76 15.98 7.68
C LEU A 21 9.46 17.28 8.05
N GLU A 22 10.77 17.22 8.28
CA GLU A 22 11.60 18.41 8.59
C GLU A 22 11.64 19.37 7.40
N ARG A 23 11.86 18.85 6.18
CA ARG A 23 11.81 19.64 4.95
C ARG A 23 10.43 20.25 4.71
N ALA A 24 9.37 19.45 4.84
CA ALA A 24 8.01 19.94 4.71
C ALA A 24 7.67 21.00 5.77
N GLY A 25 8.14 20.83 7.02
CA GLY A 25 7.99 21.80 8.08
C GLY A 25 8.73 23.13 7.81
N ALA A 26 9.93 23.08 7.25
CA ALA A 26 10.68 24.26 6.86
C ALA A 26 10.02 25.04 5.70
N GLU A 27 9.34 24.35 4.79
CA GLU A 27 8.68 24.93 3.63
C GLU A 27 7.18 25.23 3.86
N ILE A 28 6.62 24.90 5.03
CA ILE A 28 5.16 24.91 5.26
C ILE A 28 4.51 26.30 5.12
N THR A 29 5.21 27.36 5.47
CA THR A 29 4.70 28.73 5.36
C THR A 29 5.20 29.47 4.12
N ASN A 30 6.28 29.00 3.49
CA ASN A 30 6.90 29.68 2.37
C ASN A 30 7.67 28.68 1.49
N TYR A 31 6.97 28.03 0.58
CA TYR A 31 7.58 27.08 -0.34
C TYR A 31 8.58 27.78 -1.28
N GLN A 32 9.88 27.47 -1.11
CA GLN A 32 10.99 27.94 -1.95
C GLN A 32 10.95 29.45 -2.29
N GLY A 33 10.56 30.28 -1.33
CA GLY A 33 10.49 31.73 -1.53
C GLY A 33 9.27 32.23 -2.28
N SER A 34 8.28 31.39 -2.54
CA SER A 34 7.03 31.79 -3.24
C SER A 34 6.14 32.73 -2.43
N GLY A 35 6.42 32.90 -1.13
CA GLY A 35 5.62 33.70 -0.22
C GLY A 35 4.33 33.04 0.27
N MET A 36 4.10 31.74 -0.07
CA MET A 36 2.91 30.99 0.34
C MET A 36 3.20 29.52 0.57
N SER A 37 2.32 28.87 1.34
CA SER A 37 2.30 27.41 1.52
C SER A 37 1.85 26.70 0.26
N VAL A 38 2.32 25.47 0.02
CA VAL A 38 1.76 24.58 -1.01
C VAL A 38 0.25 24.35 -0.78
N MET A 39 -0.21 24.38 0.48
CA MET A 39 -1.64 24.22 0.84
C MET A 39 -2.53 25.36 0.35
N GLU A 40 -1.95 26.55 0.09
CA GLU A 40 -2.67 27.75 -0.36
C GLU A 40 -2.58 27.98 -1.87
N MET A 41 -1.71 27.21 -2.55
CA MET A 41 -1.46 27.39 -3.98
C MET A 41 -2.65 26.96 -4.82
N SER A 42 -3.01 27.79 -5.80
CA SER A 42 -3.84 27.31 -6.89
C SER A 42 -3.17 26.14 -7.60
N HIS A 43 -3.87 25.03 -7.78
CA HIS A 43 -3.38 23.88 -8.55
C HIS A 43 -3.06 24.20 -10.02
N ARG A 44 -3.49 25.38 -10.51
CA ARG A 44 -3.20 25.89 -11.86
C ARG A 44 -2.02 26.87 -11.89
N SER A 45 -1.44 27.19 -10.72
CA SER A 45 -0.26 28.05 -10.67
C SER A 45 0.95 27.34 -11.27
N LYS A 46 1.85 28.09 -11.90
CA LYS A 46 3.10 27.53 -12.48
C LYS A 46 3.94 26.79 -11.44
N VAL A 47 3.92 27.24 -10.18
CA VAL A 47 4.67 26.62 -9.11
C VAL A 47 4.10 25.25 -8.77
N PHE A 48 2.77 25.15 -8.59
CA PHE A 48 2.17 23.86 -8.29
C PHE A 48 2.22 22.89 -9.47
N VAL A 49 1.98 23.36 -10.69
CA VAL A 49 2.12 22.54 -11.91
C VAL A 49 3.51 21.91 -11.99
N LYS A 50 4.56 22.68 -11.65
CA LYS A 50 5.92 22.12 -11.58
C LYS A 50 6.06 21.05 -10.49
N ILE A 51 5.51 21.25 -9.28
CA ILE A 51 5.50 20.24 -8.21
C ILE A 51 4.84 18.95 -8.71
N PHE A 52 3.70 19.08 -9.36
CA PHE A 52 2.92 17.97 -9.90
C PHE A 52 3.70 17.19 -10.96
N GLU A 53 4.23 17.90 -11.98
CA GLU A 53 4.99 17.30 -13.07
C GLU A 53 6.27 16.62 -12.57
N ASP A 54 7.04 17.28 -11.70
CA ASP A 54 8.26 16.72 -11.10
C ASP A 54 7.95 15.45 -10.30
N THR A 55 6.88 15.46 -9.50
CA THR A 55 6.47 14.30 -8.70
C THR A 55 6.05 13.12 -9.60
N LYS A 56 5.27 13.41 -10.65
CA LYS A 56 4.82 12.40 -11.62
C LYS A 56 6.02 11.80 -12.37
N ALA A 57 6.96 12.64 -12.80
CA ALA A 57 8.17 12.21 -13.51
C ALA A 57 9.08 11.35 -12.62
N LYS A 58 9.25 11.71 -11.33
CA LYS A 58 10.01 10.91 -10.36
C LYS A 58 9.38 9.53 -10.16
N LEU A 59 8.06 9.47 -9.96
CA LEU A 59 7.37 8.20 -9.79
C LEU A 59 7.49 7.32 -11.04
N ARG A 60 7.33 7.91 -12.24
CA ARG A 60 7.51 7.21 -13.52
C ARG A 60 8.91 6.61 -13.62
N ARG A 61 9.94 7.38 -13.30
CA ARG A 61 11.34 6.93 -13.35
C ARG A 61 11.63 5.83 -12.33
N LEU A 62 11.23 6.03 -11.07
CA LEU A 62 11.52 5.07 -9.99
C LEU A 62 10.86 3.71 -10.20
N MET A 63 9.63 3.69 -10.73
CA MET A 63 8.91 2.45 -11.01
C MET A 63 9.09 1.94 -12.44
N ASN A 64 9.92 2.61 -13.28
CA ASN A 64 10.09 2.28 -14.70
C ASN A 64 8.74 2.16 -15.43
N VAL A 65 7.81 3.10 -15.18
CA VAL A 65 6.47 3.08 -15.78
C VAL A 65 6.57 3.35 -17.27
N PRO A 66 6.14 2.43 -18.16
CA PRO A 66 6.22 2.61 -19.61
C PRO A 66 5.33 3.75 -20.13
N GLU A 67 5.64 4.25 -21.35
CA GLU A 67 4.94 5.39 -21.97
C GLU A 67 3.47 5.09 -22.29
N GLU A 68 3.10 3.83 -22.52
CA GLU A 68 1.72 3.38 -22.74
C GLU A 68 0.86 3.41 -21.47
N TYR A 69 1.46 3.74 -20.31
CA TYR A 69 0.74 3.91 -19.03
C TYR A 69 0.59 5.38 -18.68
N GLU A 70 -0.52 5.68 -18.01
CA GLU A 70 -0.74 6.96 -17.36
C GLU A 70 -0.64 6.82 -15.84
N ILE A 71 -0.09 7.86 -15.18
CA ILE A 71 -0.05 7.97 -13.72
C ILE A 71 -1.07 9.01 -13.31
N LEU A 72 -2.01 8.62 -12.46
CA LEU A 72 -3.08 9.49 -11.97
C LEU A 72 -2.94 9.71 -10.47
N PHE A 73 -3.19 10.95 -10.05
CA PHE A 73 -3.25 11.38 -8.66
C PHE A 73 -4.69 11.68 -8.28
N LEU A 74 -5.35 10.69 -7.69
CA LEU A 74 -6.77 10.69 -7.38
C LEU A 74 -7.04 10.84 -5.88
N GLN A 75 -8.31 10.80 -5.51
CA GLN A 75 -8.81 10.87 -4.14
C GLN A 75 -9.68 9.64 -3.83
N GLY A 76 -10.06 9.46 -2.57
CA GLY A 76 -10.97 8.40 -2.14
C GLY A 76 -10.31 7.09 -1.70
N GLY A 77 -8.97 7.00 -1.76
CA GLY A 77 -8.21 5.82 -1.34
C GLY A 77 -8.48 4.59 -2.20
N ALA A 78 -7.93 3.44 -1.78
CA ALA A 78 -8.19 2.16 -2.41
C ALA A 78 -9.68 1.80 -2.43
N SER A 79 -10.45 2.24 -1.43
CA SER A 79 -11.88 1.96 -1.35
C SER A 79 -12.67 2.49 -2.55
N THR A 80 -12.32 3.68 -3.07
CA THR A 80 -12.91 4.19 -4.29
C THR A 80 -12.49 3.37 -5.51
N GLN A 81 -11.26 2.86 -5.53
CA GLN A 81 -10.77 2.02 -6.62
C GLN A 81 -11.49 0.67 -6.70
N PHE A 82 -12.01 0.14 -5.59
CA PHE A 82 -12.83 -1.06 -5.60
C PHE A 82 -14.10 -0.93 -6.44
N SER A 83 -14.65 0.29 -6.55
CA SER A 83 -15.75 0.62 -7.45
C SER A 83 -15.27 1.09 -8.83
N MET A 84 -14.19 1.89 -8.89
CA MET A 84 -13.70 2.44 -10.16
C MET A 84 -13.22 1.36 -11.12
N ALA A 85 -12.48 0.35 -10.64
CA ALA A 85 -12.00 -0.72 -11.50
C ALA A 85 -13.14 -1.44 -12.24
N PRO A 86 -14.17 -2.00 -11.56
CA PRO A 86 -15.29 -2.62 -12.27
C PRO A 86 -16.10 -1.64 -13.12
N LEU A 87 -16.36 -0.41 -12.65
CA LEU A 87 -17.07 0.59 -13.44
C LEU A 87 -16.42 0.90 -14.80
N ASN A 88 -15.09 0.87 -14.86
CA ASN A 88 -14.34 1.21 -16.07
C ASN A 88 -13.97 0.00 -16.94
N LEU A 89 -13.88 -1.21 -16.37
CA LEU A 89 -13.30 -2.34 -17.09
C LEU A 89 -14.29 -3.46 -17.40
N ILE A 90 -15.34 -3.64 -16.57
CA ILE A 90 -16.19 -4.84 -16.68
C ILE A 90 -17.09 -4.83 -17.91
N GLY A 91 -17.32 -3.67 -18.52
CA GLY A 91 -18.25 -3.51 -19.64
C GLY A 91 -17.94 -4.35 -20.86
N LYS A 92 -16.70 -4.80 -21.05
CA LYS A 92 -16.27 -5.60 -22.19
C LYS A 92 -16.96 -6.97 -22.26
N THR A 93 -17.03 -7.69 -21.14
CA THR A 93 -17.62 -9.05 -21.08
C THR A 93 -18.65 -9.21 -19.98
N GLY A 94 -18.78 -8.25 -19.09
CA GLY A 94 -19.63 -8.34 -17.89
C GLY A 94 -19.07 -9.25 -16.79
N LYS A 95 -17.83 -9.73 -16.93
CA LYS A 95 -17.22 -10.72 -16.02
C LYS A 95 -15.85 -10.22 -15.52
N ALA A 96 -15.47 -10.62 -14.31
CA ALA A 96 -14.12 -10.42 -13.78
C ALA A 96 -13.75 -11.51 -12.77
N ASP A 97 -12.46 -11.75 -12.60
CA ASP A 97 -11.88 -12.69 -11.66
C ASP A 97 -11.27 -12.00 -10.46
N TYR A 98 -11.48 -12.55 -9.27
CA TYR A 98 -10.96 -12.01 -8.02
C TYR A 98 -10.28 -13.09 -7.18
N ALA A 99 -9.06 -12.79 -6.67
CA ALA A 99 -8.43 -13.57 -5.61
C ALA A 99 -8.71 -12.89 -4.26
N VAL A 100 -9.29 -13.64 -3.32
CA VAL A 100 -9.64 -13.18 -1.98
C VAL A 100 -8.68 -13.79 -0.97
N THR A 101 -7.60 -13.05 -0.69
CA THR A 101 -6.54 -13.47 0.25
C THR A 101 -6.51 -12.63 1.53
N GLY A 102 -7.55 -11.82 1.76
CA GLY A 102 -7.68 -11.00 2.94
C GLY A 102 -8.92 -10.12 2.94
N ASN A 103 -9.06 -9.29 3.98
CA ASN A 103 -10.25 -8.47 4.17
C ASN A 103 -10.47 -7.46 3.04
N PHE A 104 -9.42 -6.75 2.60
CA PHE A 104 -9.56 -5.72 1.57
C PHE A 104 -9.90 -6.32 0.21
N SER A 105 -9.30 -7.44 -0.18
CA SER A 105 -9.69 -8.16 -1.39
C SER A 105 -11.12 -8.70 -1.32
N ASN A 106 -11.60 -9.11 -0.13
CA ASN A 106 -12.98 -9.52 0.07
C ASN A 106 -13.96 -8.34 -0.07
N ILE A 107 -13.60 -7.15 0.45
CA ILE A 107 -14.39 -5.93 0.25
C ILE A 107 -14.46 -5.57 -1.23
N ALA A 108 -13.33 -5.59 -1.94
CA ALA A 108 -13.27 -5.32 -3.37
C ALA A 108 -14.13 -6.34 -4.18
N TYR A 109 -14.03 -7.63 -3.86
CA TYR A 109 -14.83 -8.70 -4.46
C TYR A 109 -16.34 -8.47 -4.28
N LYS A 110 -16.78 -8.13 -3.06
CA LYS A 110 -18.17 -7.82 -2.76
C LYS A 110 -18.66 -6.57 -3.48
N GLU A 111 -17.81 -5.54 -3.56
CA GLU A 111 -18.14 -4.30 -4.27
C GLU A 111 -18.31 -4.55 -5.77
N ALA A 112 -17.38 -5.29 -6.39
CA ALA A 112 -17.41 -5.59 -7.81
C ALA A 112 -18.67 -6.35 -8.26
N LYS A 113 -19.26 -7.20 -7.39
CA LYS A 113 -20.52 -7.91 -7.65
C LYS A 113 -21.71 -7.02 -7.94
N LYS A 114 -21.64 -5.74 -7.61
CA LYS A 114 -22.70 -4.76 -7.95
C LYS A 114 -22.70 -4.41 -9.44
N TYR A 115 -21.61 -4.66 -10.14
CA TYR A 115 -21.37 -4.19 -11.50
C TYR A 115 -21.37 -5.31 -12.55
N GLY A 116 -21.22 -6.58 -12.15
CA GLY A 116 -21.19 -7.69 -13.08
C GLY A 116 -21.06 -9.06 -12.41
N GLN A 117 -20.80 -10.08 -13.21
CA GLN A 117 -20.57 -11.44 -12.75
C GLN A 117 -19.11 -11.58 -12.29
N ILE A 118 -18.91 -11.85 -11.01
CA ILE A 118 -17.57 -11.96 -10.42
C ILE A 118 -17.30 -13.39 -10.00
N ASN A 119 -16.28 -13.98 -10.62
CA ASN A 119 -15.76 -15.29 -10.27
C ASN A 119 -14.78 -15.17 -9.09
N LEU A 120 -14.89 -16.06 -8.11
CA LEU A 120 -13.90 -16.23 -7.06
C LEU A 120 -12.79 -17.15 -7.57
N ALA A 121 -11.76 -16.56 -8.18
CA ALA A 121 -10.67 -17.31 -8.79
C ALA A 121 -9.81 -18.06 -7.76
N ALA A 122 -9.62 -17.48 -6.57
CA ALA A 122 -8.97 -18.14 -5.45
C ALA A 122 -9.37 -17.50 -4.12
N SER A 123 -9.24 -18.29 -3.03
CA SER A 123 -9.42 -17.80 -1.65
C SER A 123 -8.49 -18.55 -0.71
N SER A 124 -7.99 -17.87 0.31
CA SER A 124 -7.27 -18.47 1.44
C SER A 124 -8.05 -18.38 2.76
N GLU A 125 -9.37 -18.20 2.67
CA GLU A 125 -10.27 -18.08 3.84
C GLU A 125 -10.30 -19.38 4.67
N ASP A 126 -10.10 -20.54 4.02
CA ASP A 126 -10.05 -21.88 4.64
C ASP A 126 -9.01 -22.00 5.75
N LYS A 127 -7.92 -21.22 5.66
CA LYS A 127 -6.87 -21.12 6.69
C LYS A 127 -6.75 -19.69 7.26
N ASN A 128 -7.83 -18.96 7.36
CA ASN A 128 -7.86 -17.58 7.90
C ASN A 128 -6.83 -16.65 7.24
N HIS A 129 -6.64 -16.79 5.93
CA HIS A 129 -5.72 -15.98 5.11
C HIS A 129 -4.25 -16.02 5.57
N THR A 130 -3.77 -17.15 6.06
CA THR A 130 -2.38 -17.34 6.49
C THR A 130 -1.44 -17.78 5.36
N TYR A 131 -1.95 -17.93 4.14
CA TYR A 131 -1.16 -18.30 2.96
C TYR A 131 -1.63 -17.60 1.70
N ILE A 132 -0.79 -17.58 0.68
CA ILE A 132 -1.13 -17.15 -0.67
C ILE A 132 -1.31 -18.40 -1.53
N PRO A 133 -2.44 -18.52 -2.26
CA PRO A 133 -2.68 -19.64 -3.19
C PRO A 133 -1.57 -19.72 -4.25
N ALA A 134 -1.15 -20.93 -4.61
CA ALA A 134 -0.24 -21.16 -5.72
C ALA A 134 -0.92 -20.91 -7.08
N GLN A 135 -0.14 -20.67 -8.15
CA GLN A 135 -0.67 -20.35 -9.50
C GLN A 135 -1.68 -21.40 -9.99
N GLU A 136 -1.42 -22.67 -9.74
CA GLU A 136 -2.24 -23.80 -10.21
C GLU A 136 -3.60 -23.88 -9.51
N GLN A 137 -3.75 -23.17 -8.39
CA GLN A 137 -5.00 -23.08 -7.63
C GLN A 137 -5.92 -21.96 -8.14
N LEU A 138 -5.42 -21.09 -9.03
CA LEU A 138 -6.21 -20.00 -9.61
C LEU A 138 -7.17 -20.53 -10.67
N LYS A 139 -8.47 -20.43 -10.43
CA LYS A 139 -9.55 -20.81 -11.35
C LYS A 139 -9.93 -19.60 -12.20
N LEU A 140 -9.13 -19.32 -13.23
CA LEU A 140 -9.29 -18.16 -14.08
C LEU A 140 -10.33 -18.39 -15.19
N ASP A 141 -11.18 -17.38 -15.45
CA ASP A 141 -12.07 -17.33 -16.61
C ASP A 141 -11.34 -16.60 -17.77
N PRO A 142 -11.05 -17.27 -18.90
CA PRO A 142 -10.37 -16.63 -20.03
C PRO A 142 -11.19 -15.50 -20.68
N GLU A 143 -12.48 -15.40 -20.38
CA GLU A 143 -13.36 -14.32 -20.83
C GLU A 143 -13.48 -13.18 -19.82
N ALA A 144 -12.77 -13.23 -18.67
CA ALA A 144 -12.78 -12.15 -17.70
C ALA A 144 -12.25 -10.84 -18.32
N SER A 145 -12.89 -9.73 -18.04
CA SER A 145 -12.42 -8.39 -18.45
C SER A 145 -11.13 -8.01 -17.74
N TYR A 146 -10.95 -8.51 -16.52
CA TYR A 146 -9.73 -8.33 -15.71
C TYR A 146 -9.68 -9.36 -14.58
N PHE A 147 -8.47 -9.56 -14.04
CA PHE A 147 -8.19 -10.29 -12.80
C PHE A 147 -7.76 -9.34 -11.72
N TYR A 148 -8.33 -9.43 -10.53
CA TYR A 148 -8.01 -8.58 -9.38
C TYR A 148 -7.34 -9.37 -8.25
N TYR A 149 -6.30 -8.78 -7.64
CA TYR A 149 -5.74 -9.22 -6.37
C TYR A 149 -5.16 -8.06 -5.55
N CYS A 150 -4.96 -8.30 -4.25
CA CYS A 150 -4.26 -7.40 -3.33
C CYS A 150 -2.87 -7.97 -3.06
N ALA A 151 -1.82 -7.26 -3.48
CA ALA A 151 -0.44 -7.77 -3.45
C ALA A 151 0.08 -8.03 -2.03
N ASN A 152 -0.32 -7.19 -1.07
CA ASN A 152 0.06 -7.34 0.33
C ASN A 152 -1.16 -7.15 1.25
N ASN A 153 -1.46 -8.16 2.07
CA ASN A 153 -2.61 -8.18 2.97
C ASN A 153 -2.24 -7.59 4.34
N THR A 154 -2.41 -6.31 4.49
CA THR A 154 -2.04 -5.49 5.66
C THR A 154 -2.53 -6.04 7.00
N ILE A 155 -3.71 -6.70 7.03
CA ILE A 155 -4.34 -7.21 8.25
C ILE A 155 -3.78 -8.57 8.64
N TYR A 156 -3.54 -9.43 7.65
CA TYR A 156 -3.18 -10.83 7.86
C TYR A 156 -1.67 -11.10 7.76
N GLY A 157 -0.90 -10.14 7.24
CA GLY A 157 0.55 -10.25 7.13
C GLY A 157 1.01 -11.18 6.02
N THR A 158 0.20 -11.38 4.97
CA THR A 158 0.57 -12.16 3.78
C THR A 158 0.88 -11.26 2.60
N GLU A 159 1.90 -11.61 1.80
CA GLU A 159 2.34 -10.92 0.59
C GLU A 159 2.46 -11.92 -0.55
N TRP A 160 1.99 -11.55 -1.76
CA TRP A 160 2.11 -12.38 -2.95
C TRP A 160 3.58 -12.46 -3.38
N PRO A 161 4.17 -13.69 -3.42
CA PRO A 161 5.57 -13.86 -3.81
C PRO A 161 5.77 -13.87 -5.33
N TYR A 162 4.68 -13.84 -6.11
CA TYR A 162 4.70 -13.88 -7.57
C TYR A 162 3.60 -13.00 -8.17
N VAL A 163 3.75 -12.66 -9.44
CA VAL A 163 2.69 -12.01 -10.24
C VAL A 163 1.90 -13.11 -10.95
N PRO A 164 0.57 -13.18 -10.76
CA PRO A 164 -0.25 -14.23 -11.40
C PRO A 164 -0.18 -14.21 -12.92
N GLU A 165 -0.07 -15.38 -13.52
CA GLU A 165 -0.19 -15.59 -14.97
C GLU A 165 -1.67 -15.67 -15.34
N THR A 166 -2.16 -14.73 -16.16
CA THR A 166 -3.59 -14.57 -16.46
C THR A 166 -3.93 -14.81 -17.94
N ASN A 167 -2.98 -15.36 -18.72
CA ASN A 167 -3.15 -15.64 -20.16
C ASN A 167 -3.66 -14.43 -20.97
N GLY A 168 -3.15 -13.24 -20.65
CA GLY A 168 -3.47 -11.99 -21.35
C GLY A 168 -4.69 -11.22 -20.82
N VAL A 169 -5.38 -11.73 -19.81
CA VAL A 169 -6.41 -10.97 -19.08
C VAL A 169 -5.72 -9.87 -18.26
N PRO A 170 -6.13 -8.60 -18.38
CA PRO A 170 -5.50 -7.50 -17.66
C PRO A 170 -5.54 -7.69 -16.14
N ILE A 171 -4.43 -7.44 -15.46
CA ILE A 171 -4.33 -7.52 -13.99
C ILE A 171 -4.64 -6.16 -13.38
N VAL A 172 -5.54 -6.13 -12.39
CA VAL A 172 -5.79 -4.99 -11.50
C VAL A 172 -5.24 -5.35 -10.13
N CYS A 173 -4.27 -4.59 -9.65
CA CYS A 173 -3.57 -4.87 -8.41
C CYS A 173 -3.68 -3.73 -7.39
N ASP A 174 -4.15 -4.06 -6.18
CA ASP A 174 -4.03 -3.18 -5.01
C ASP A 174 -2.64 -3.36 -4.38
N MET A 175 -1.77 -2.37 -4.57
CA MET A 175 -0.44 -2.31 -3.95
C MET A 175 -0.37 -1.29 -2.81
N SER A 176 -1.47 -0.94 -2.18
CA SER A 176 -1.50 0.13 -1.15
C SER A 176 -0.46 -0.06 -0.05
N SER A 177 -0.12 -1.29 0.32
CA SER A 177 0.79 -1.55 1.44
C SER A 177 2.17 -2.07 1.05
N ASP A 178 2.46 -2.24 -0.25
CA ASP A 178 3.76 -2.70 -0.75
C ASP A 178 4.31 -1.92 -1.96
N ILE A 179 3.59 -0.95 -2.51
CA ILE A 179 4.09 -0.08 -3.59
C ILE A 179 5.40 0.61 -3.16
N LEU A 180 6.37 0.74 -4.06
CA LEU A 180 7.70 1.31 -3.81
C LEU A 180 8.57 0.52 -2.80
N SER A 181 8.18 -0.69 -2.42
CA SER A 181 8.95 -1.51 -1.48
C SER A 181 9.89 -2.50 -2.16
N ARG A 182 9.61 -2.83 -3.41
CA ARG A 182 10.38 -3.77 -4.25
C ARG A 182 10.22 -3.40 -5.73
N PRO A 183 11.16 -3.79 -6.60
CA PRO A 183 10.99 -3.65 -8.04
C PRO A 183 9.75 -4.39 -8.56
N VAL A 184 9.01 -3.72 -9.43
CA VAL A 184 7.79 -4.25 -10.05
C VAL A 184 7.89 -4.04 -11.56
N ASP A 185 7.67 -5.08 -12.35
CA ASP A 185 7.49 -4.95 -13.79
C ASP A 185 6.07 -4.47 -14.10
N VAL A 186 5.92 -3.15 -14.25
CA VAL A 186 4.62 -2.49 -14.50
C VAL A 186 3.95 -3.01 -15.76
N SER A 187 4.69 -3.51 -16.74
CA SER A 187 4.15 -4.01 -18.02
C SER A 187 3.25 -5.24 -17.84
N LYS A 188 3.38 -5.97 -16.73
CA LYS A 188 2.53 -7.13 -16.40
C LYS A 188 1.13 -6.75 -15.91
N TYR A 189 0.89 -5.47 -15.62
CA TYR A 189 -0.37 -5.01 -15.04
C TYR A 189 -1.19 -4.18 -16.03
N GLY A 190 -2.49 -4.29 -15.94
CA GLY A 190 -3.41 -3.34 -16.57
C GLY A 190 -3.59 -2.09 -15.71
N ILE A 191 -3.78 -2.30 -14.40
CA ILE A 191 -3.89 -1.24 -13.40
C ILE A 191 -3.13 -1.63 -12.12
N ILE A 192 -2.33 -0.71 -11.61
CA ILE A 192 -1.83 -0.71 -10.23
C ILE A 192 -2.45 0.49 -9.53
N PHE A 193 -2.99 0.30 -8.33
CA PHE A 193 -3.40 1.43 -7.51
C PHE A 193 -2.91 1.30 -6.06
N ALA A 194 -2.77 2.43 -5.39
CA ALA A 194 -2.33 2.50 -4.01
C ALA A 194 -2.90 3.71 -3.27
N GLY A 195 -3.49 3.46 -2.11
CA GLY A 195 -3.74 4.52 -1.14
C GLY A 195 -2.42 4.98 -0.53
N ALA A 196 -2.08 6.27 -0.68
CA ALA A 196 -0.75 6.78 -0.37
C ALA A 196 -0.37 6.74 1.12
N GLN A 197 -1.34 6.70 2.03
CA GLN A 197 -1.16 6.83 3.49
C GLN A 197 -0.36 5.71 4.16
N LYS A 198 0.02 4.68 3.43
CA LYS A 198 0.82 3.56 3.96
C LYS A 198 2.30 3.74 3.67
N ASN A 199 2.68 3.83 2.41
CA ASN A 199 4.09 3.79 2.02
C ASN A 199 4.58 4.98 1.17
N MET A 200 3.71 5.95 0.84
CA MET A 200 4.01 6.99 -0.14
C MET A 200 3.90 8.43 0.38
N ALA A 201 2.81 8.76 1.11
CA ALA A 201 2.47 10.14 1.46
C ALA A 201 1.45 10.16 2.62
N PRO A 202 1.01 11.34 3.11
CA PRO A 202 -0.14 11.43 4.00
C PRO A 202 -1.44 10.91 3.36
N ALA A 203 -2.45 10.65 4.20
CA ALA A 203 -3.79 10.30 3.74
C ALA A 203 -4.39 11.41 2.87
N GLY A 204 -5.18 11.04 1.84
CA GLY A 204 -5.86 11.96 0.94
C GLY A 204 -5.49 11.78 -0.54
N LEU A 205 -4.39 11.11 -0.83
CA LEU A 205 -3.93 10.80 -2.18
C LEU A 205 -4.12 9.31 -2.50
N THR A 206 -4.55 9.02 -3.71
CA THR A 206 -4.55 7.68 -4.32
C THR A 206 -3.77 7.74 -5.62
N VAL A 207 -2.74 6.93 -5.74
CA VAL A 207 -1.99 6.79 -6.98
C VAL A 207 -2.60 5.66 -7.80
N VAL A 208 -2.82 5.91 -9.10
CA VAL A 208 -3.25 4.90 -10.06
C VAL A 208 -2.31 4.92 -11.26
N ILE A 209 -1.75 3.77 -11.60
CA ILE A 209 -0.95 3.57 -12.82
C ILE A 209 -1.79 2.67 -13.72
N ILE A 210 -2.23 3.19 -14.85
CA ILE A 210 -3.17 2.52 -15.75
C ILE A 210 -2.64 2.46 -17.18
N ARG A 211 -2.76 1.30 -17.82
CA ARG A 211 -2.52 1.16 -19.26
C ARG A 211 -3.58 1.95 -20.01
N LYS A 212 -3.15 2.92 -20.85
CA LYS A 212 -4.04 3.90 -21.51
C LYS A 212 -5.17 3.28 -22.30
N GLU A 213 -4.93 2.14 -22.94
CA GLU A 213 -5.94 1.42 -23.73
C GLU A 213 -7.12 0.87 -22.93
N LEU A 214 -6.97 0.74 -21.60
CA LEU A 214 -8.03 0.26 -20.73
C LEU A 214 -9.03 1.36 -20.32
N ALA A 215 -8.75 2.61 -20.63
CA ALA A 215 -9.66 3.73 -20.38
C ALA A 215 -10.60 3.98 -21.58
N GLY A 216 -11.79 4.50 -21.29
CA GLY A 216 -12.81 4.79 -22.31
C GLY A 216 -13.78 3.63 -22.61
N HIS A 217 -13.82 2.64 -21.70
CA HIS A 217 -14.72 1.48 -21.78
C HIS A 217 -15.65 1.37 -20.59
N GLU A 218 -15.86 2.49 -19.89
CA GLU A 218 -16.68 2.57 -18.70
C GLU A 218 -18.15 2.23 -18.95
N LEU A 219 -18.82 1.75 -17.92
CA LEU A 219 -20.25 1.53 -17.94
C LEU A 219 -21.02 2.87 -18.14
N PRO A 220 -22.15 2.88 -18.86
CA PRO A 220 -22.84 4.13 -19.22
C PRO A 220 -23.26 5.01 -18.03
N TYR A 221 -23.39 4.42 -16.85
CA TYR A 221 -23.78 5.11 -15.62
C TYR A 221 -22.59 5.46 -14.70
N THR A 222 -21.37 5.29 -15.20
CA THR A 222 -20.17 5.61 -14.43
C THR A 222 -20.12 7.10 -14.09
N PRO A 223 -20.07 7.47 -12.80
CA PRO A 223 -19.95 8.86 -12.41
C PRO A 223 -18.69 9.50 -12.98
N LEU A 224 -18.79 10.77 -13.40
CA LEU A 224 -17.70 11.50 -14.04
C LEU A 224 -16.37 11.44 -13.25
N MET A 225 -16.45 11.61 -11.92
CA MET A 225 -15.27 11.55 -11.03
C MET A 225 -14.69 10.16 -10.84
N MET A 226 -15.40 9.12 -11.26
CA MET A 226 -14.98 7.72 -11.20
C MET A 226 -14.56 7.18 -12.58
N ASN A 227 -14.45 8.04 -13.59
CA ASN A 227 -14.11 7.68 -14.95
C ASN A 227 -12.60 7.92 -15.19
N TYR A 228 -11.83 6.85 -15.45
CA TYR A 228 -10.39 6.95 -15.71
C TYR A 228 -10.08 7.78 -16.95
N LYS A 229 -10.89 7.68 -18.02
CA LYS A 229 -10.67 8.48 -19.23
C LYS A 229 -10.76 9.98 -18.96
N THR A 230 -11.74 10.40 -18.15
CA THR A 230 -11.85 11.81 -17.71
C THR A 230 -10.61 12.26 -16.94
N MET A 231 -10.10 11.40 -16.04
CA MET A 231 -8.92 11.74 -15.24
C MET A 231 -7.63 11.77 -16.09
N ILE A 232 -7.51 10.89 -17.09
CA ILE A 232 -6.40 10.91 -18.05
C ILE A 232 -6.45 12.20 -18.88
N ASP A 233 -7.60 12.53 -19.49
CA ASP A 233 -7.75 13.69 -20.36
C ASP A 233 -7.53 15.04 -19.65
N LYS A 234 -7.66 15.04 -18.32
CA LYS A 234 -7.47 16.23 -17.48
C LYS A 234 -6.22 16.15 -16.60
N ASP A 235 -5.35 15.18 -16.86
CA ASP A 235 -4.13 14.96 -16.09
C ASP A 235 -4.37 15.02 -14.56
N SER A 236 -5.37 14.26 -14.09
CA SER A 236 -5.84 14.22 -12.69
C SER A 236 -6.41 15.54 -12.15
N MET A 237 -6.43 16.61 -12.93
CA MET A 237 -6.85 17.95 -12.51
C MET A 237 -8.21 18.36 -13.05
N TYR A 238 -9.14 17.40 -13.19
CA TYR A 238 -10.54 17.72 -13.47
C TYR A 238 -11.12 18.59 -12.35
N ASN A 239 -10.87 18.24 -11.11
CA ASN A 239 -11.10 19.04 -9.91
C ASN A 239 -9.76 19.38 -9.23
N THR A 240 -9.78 20.15 -8.15
CA THR A 240 -8.59 20.45 -7.37
C THR A 240 -8.03 19.17 -6.75
N PRO A 241 -6.78 18.79 -7.08
CA PRO A 241 -6.15 17.60 -6.54
C PRO A 241 -5.68 17.83 -5.08
N PRO A 242 -5.28 16.78 -4.34
CA PRO A 242 -4.76 16.91 -2.99
C PRO A 242 -3.32 17.46 -3.02
N CYS A 243 -3.18 18.78 -3.26
CA CYS A 243 -1.91 19.46 -3.55
C CYS A 243 -0.83 19.16 -2.53
N TRP A 244 -1.15 19.25 -1.22
CA TRP A 244 -0.20 18.96 -0.15
C TRP A 244 0.30 17.52 -0.18
N CYS A 245 -0.60 16.54 -0.42
CA CYS A 245 -0.22 15.14 -0.47
C CYS A 245 0.66 14.82 -1.69
N ILE A 246 0.45 15.49 -2.82
CA ILE A 246 1.29 15.34 -4.03
C ILE A 246 2.68 15.92 -3.77
N TYR A 247 2.78 17.08 -3.14
CA TYR A 247 4.05 17.65 -2.70
C TYR A 247 4.79 16.71 -1.75
N MET A 248 4.11 16.18 -0.73
CA MET A 248 4.69 15.22 0.23
C MET A 248 5.16 13.94 -0.46
N LEU A 249 4.40 13.44 -1.44
CA LEU A 249 4.84 12.31 -2.27
C LEU A 249 6.16 12.65 -2.97
N GLY A 250 6.28 13.83 -3.58
CA GLY A 250 7.52 14.28 -4.22
C GLY A 250 8.72 14.24 -3.28
N LEU A 251 8.55 14.65 -2.02
CA LEU A 251 9.59 14.59 -1.00
C LEU A 251 9.95 13.15 -0.59
N VAL A 252 8.94 12.28 -0.45
CA VAL A 252 9.16 10.86 -0.15
C VAL A 252 9.90 10.16 -1.29
N LEU A 253 9.62 10.52 -2.55
CA LEU A 253 10.34 9.97 -3.71
C LEU A 253 11.81 10.43 -3.73
N ASP A 254 12.11 11.70 -3.40
CA ASP A 254 13.48 12.19 -3.24
C ASP A 254 14.22 11.43 -2.12
N TRP A 255 13.55 11.20 -1.00
CA TRP A 255 14.08 10.41 0.10
C TRP A 255 14.36 8.96 -0.33
N LEU A 256 13.43 8.34 -1.04
CA LEU A 256 13.60 6.97 -1.56
C LEU A 256 14.80 6.87 -2.51
N GLU A 257 14.99 7.85 -3.41
CA GLU A 257 16.19 7.91 -4.27
C GLU A 257 17.49 7.99 -3.44
N SER A 258 17.50 8.77 -2.36
CA SER A 258 18.68 8.89 -1.48
C SER A 258 19.04 7.60 -0.76
N LYS A 259 18.10 6.65 -0.66
CA LYS A 259 18.31 5.30 -0.09
C LYS A 259 18.71 4.24 -1.14
N GLY A 260 19.05 4.66 -2.36
CA GLY A 260 19.40 3.76 -3.47
C GLY A 260 18.20 3.35 -4.33
N GLY A 261 17.11 4.12 -4.29
CA GLY A 261 15.88 3.85 -5.02
C GLY A 261 15.14 2.62 -4.49
N ILE A 262 14.27 2.06 -5.33
CA ILE A 262 13.47 0.88 -4.96
C ILE A 262 14.35 -0.34 -4.67
N PRO A 263 15.42 -0.67 -5.44
CA PRO A 263 16.28 -1.81 -5.11
C PRO A 263 17.01 -1.67 -3.76
N GLY A 264 17.51 -0.46 -3.44
CA GLY A 264 18.14 -0.20 -2.14
C GLY A 264 17.14 -0.34 -0.99
N MET A 265 15.92 0.14 -1.20
CA MET A 265 14.85 0.03 -0.22
C MET A 265 14.37 -1.41 0.00
N GLU A 266 14.32 -2.22 -1.07
CA GLU A 266 13.98 -3.65 -0.96
C GLU A 266 14.95 -4.38 -0.02
N ALA A 267 16.26 -4.15 -0.17
CA ALA A 267 17.27 -4.74 0.71
C ALA A 267 17.08 -4.31 2.18
N ILE A 268 16.85 -3.01 2.43
CA ILE A 268 16.59 -2.48 3.77
C ILE A 268 15.32 -3.08 4.37
N LYS A 269 14.23 -3.10 3.59
CA LYS A 269 12.93 -3.64 4.00
C LYS A 269 13.04 -5.12 4.38
N HIS A 270 13.64 -5.92 3.50
CA HIS A 270 13.79 -7.36 3.72
C HIS A 270 14.63 -7.66 4.96
N ALA A 271 15.74 -6.94 5.16
CA ALA A 271 16.56 -7.08 6.37
C ALA A 271 15.76 -6.77 7.66
N LYS A 272 14.94 -5.72 7.66
CA LYS A 272 14.05 -5.38 8.79
C LYS A 272 13.03 -6.48 9.09
N ALA A 273 12.38 -7.00 8.04
CA ALA A 273 11.38 -8.05 8.18
C ALA A 273 12.01 -9.35 8.69
N GLN A 274 13.14 -9.76 8.11
CA GLN A 274 13.85 -10.97 8.50
C GLN A 274 14.29 -10.93 9.97
N MET A 275 14.86 -9.80 10.43
CA MET A 275 15.26 -9.59 11.81
C MET A 275 14.09 -9.83 12.78
N LEU A 276 12.91 -9.31 12.44
CA LEU A 276 11.71 -9.46 13.27
C LEU A 276 11.17 -10.90 13.24
N TYR A 277 11.16 -11.55 12.07
CA TYR A 277 10.75 -12.95 11.96
C TYR A 277 11.70 -13.90 12.68
N ASP A 278 13.02 -13.66 12.63
CA ASP A 278 14.01 -14.49 13.35
C ASP A 278 13.77 -14.46 14.86
N VAL A 279 13.42 -13.30 15.42
CA VAL A 279 13.09 -13.16 16.84
C VAL A 279 11.78 -13.86 17.17
N ILE A 280 10.75 -13.72 16.34
CA ILE A 280 9.45 -14.37 16.55
C ILE A 280 9.58 -15.89 16.44
N ASP A 281 10.29 -16.40 15.42
CA ASP A 281 10.43 -17.83 15.17
C ASP A 281 11.29 -18.55 16.23
N SER A 282 12.21 -17.82 16.88
CA SER A 282 13.02 -18.33 18.01
C SER A 282 12.37 -18.16 19.39
N SER A 283 11.24 -17.45 19.48
CA SER A 283 10.56 -17.16 20.73
C SER A 283 9.84 -18.39 21.30
N ARG A 284 9.74 -18.46 22.63
CA ARG A 284 8.91 -19.45 23.33
C ARG A 284 7.44 -19.02 23.42
N LEU A 285 7.20 -17.71 23.48
CA LEU A 285 5.87 -17.13 23.68
C LEU A 285 5.21 -16.71 22.36
N PHE A 286 5.98 -16.10 21.44
CA PHE A 286 5.43 -15.50 20.26
C PHE A 286 5.43 -16.47 19.07
N THR A 287 4.37 -16.41 18.29
CA THR A 287 4.22 -17.19 17.06
C THR A 287 3.67 -16.33 15.93
N CYS A 288 4.06 -16.64 14.70
CA CYS A 288 3.47 -16.11 13.48
C CYS A 288 2.70 -17.23 12.76
N ALA A 289 1.40 -17.04 12.56
CA ALA A 289 0.56 -18.03 11.89
C ALA A 289 0.73 -18.07 10.37
N VAL A 290 1.38 -17.07 9.79
CA VAL A 290 1.58 -16.96 8.33
C VAL A 290 2.59 -17.99 7.85
N GLU A 291 2.24 -18.74 6.81
CA GLU A 291 3.16 -19.69 6.17
C GLU A 291 4.42 -18.96 5.65
N PRO A 292 5.64 -19.49 5.88
CA PRO A 292 6.88 -18.76 5.58
C PRO A 292 6.97 -18.21 4.16
N GLY A 293 6.51 -18.97 3.14
CA GLY A 293 6.51 -18.54 1.73
C GLY A 293 5.49 -17.45 1.38
N SER A 294 4.66 -17.06 2.36
CA SER A 294 3.61 -16.04 2.19
C SER A 294 3.78 -14.84 3.12
N ARG A 295 4.86 -14.78 3.89
CA ARG A 295 5.12 -13.72 4.88
C ARG A 295 5.32 -12.36 4.22
N SER A 296 4.67 -11.34 4.80
CA SER A 296 4.83 -9.95 4.38
C SER A 296 6.09 -9.33 4.95
N ASP A 297 6.86 -8.67 4.09
CA ASP A 297 7.97 -7.81 4.53
C ASP A 297 7.51 -6.42 5.02
N MET A 298 6.21 -6.11 4.92
CA MET A 298 5.64 -4.80 5.24
C MET A 298 4.82 -4.81 6.54
N ASN A 299 4.11 -5.92 6.82
CA ASN A 299 3.20 -6.05 7.95
C ASN A 299 3.42 -7.40 8.63
N VAL A 300 4.21 -7.40 9.68
CA VAL A 300 4.52 -8.61 10.46
C VAL A 300 3.47 -8.78 11.55
N VAL A 301 2.74 -9.90 11.51
CA VAL A 301 1.73 -10.25 12.50
C VAL A 301 2.24 -11.35 13.41
N PHE A 302 1.99 -11.21 14.73
CA PHE A 302 2.41 -12.20 15.72
C PHE A 302 1.52 -12.14 16.95
N ARG A 303 1.56 -13.20 17.75
CA ARG A 303 0.74 -13.33 18.97
C ARG A 303 1.39 -14.31 19.96
N THR A 304 0.98 -14.22 21.22
CA THR A 304 1.40 -15.19 22.25
C THR A 304 0.46 -16.40 22.37
N GLY A 305 -0.74 -16.32 21.79
CA GLY A 305 -1.79 -17.31 22.00
C GLY A 305 -2.55 -17.17 23.33
N ASN A 306 -2.21 -16.15 24.12
CA ASN A 306 -2.88 -15.76 25.36
C ASN A 306 -3.27 -14.29 25.29
N ASP A 307 -4.56 -13.99 25.31
CA ASP A 307 -5.08 -12.62 25.10
C ASP A 307 -4.66 -11.66 26.23
N GLU A 308 -4.43 -12.15 27.46
CA GLU A 308 -3.95 -11.33 28.58
C GLU A 308 -2.47 -10.93 28.38
N LEU A 309 -1.64 -11.87 27.90
CA LEU A 309 -0.25 -11.58 27.57
C LEU A 309 -0.15 -10.66 26.34
N ASP A 310 -0.98 -10.85 25.32
CA ASP A 310 -1.07 -9.94 24.16
C ASP A 310 -1.42 -8.51 24.63
N ALA A 311 -2.41 -8.37 25.50
CA ALA A 311 -2.81 -7.07 26.03
C ALA A 311 -1.70 -6.43 26.90
N LYS A 312 -1.00 -7.25 27.72
CA LYS A 312 0.15 -6.81 28.52
C LYS A 312 1.27 -6.31 27.63
N PHE A 313 1.64 -7.08 26.59
CA PHE A 313 2.67 -6.69 25.64
C PHE A 313 2.35 -5.34 24.97
N VAL A 314 1.12 -5.17 24.47
CA VAL A 314 0.67 -3.92 23.84
C VAL A 314 0.76 -2.73 24.80
N LYS A 315 0.38 -2.92 26.06
CA LYS A 315 0.47 -1.87 27.08
C LYS A 315 1.92 -1.46 27.35
N GLU A 316 2.78 -2.43 27.65
CA GLU A 316 4.19 -2.20 27.98
C GLU A 316 4.96 -1.64 26.78
N SER A 317 4.59 -2.02 25.54
CA SER A 317 5.20 -1.48 24.33
C SER A 317 4.99 0.03 24.18
N VAL A 318 3.82 0.55 24.57
CA VAL A 318 3.56 2.01 24.55
C VAL A 318 4.46 2.74 25.55
N GLU A 319 4.66 2.18 26.73
CA GLU A 319 5.55 2.72 27.77
C GLU A 319 7.02 2.71 27.29
N ALA A 320 7.39 1.73 26.46
CA ALA A 320 8.72 1.62 25.84
C ALA A 320 8.91 2.49 24.57
N GLY A 321 7.91 3.29 24.18
CA GLY A 321 8.00 4.19 23.03
C GLY A 321 7.56 3.60 21.68
N PHE A 322 6.93 2.42 21.68
CA PHE A 322 6.34 1.80 20.50
C PHE A 322 4.83 2.01 20.48
N THR A 323 4.29 2.56 19.42
CA THR A 323 2.85 2.82 19.31
C THR A 323 2.20 2.01 18.20
N ASN A 324 0.91 1.71 18.36
CA ASN A 324 0.07 1.05 17.36
C ASN A 324 0.48 -0.40 17.00
N LEU A 325 1.07 -1.14 17.94
CA LEU A 325 1.40 -2.56 17.76
C LEU A 325 0.20 -3.48 17.90
N LYS A 326 -0.92 -3.04 18.48
CA LYS A 326 -2.13 -3.87 18.63
C LYS A 326 -2.60 -4.37 17.26
N GLY A 327 -2.79 -5.68 17.14
CA GLY A 327 -3.32 -6.33 15.92
C GLY A 327 -4.75 -5.90 15.58
N HIS A 328 -5.15 -6.16 14.34
CA HIS A 328 -6.52 -5.88 13.92
C HIS A 328 -7.51 -6.77 14.67
N ARG A 329 -8.71 -6.24 14.97
CA ARG A 329 -9.76 -6.95 15.73
C ARG A 329 -10.16 -8.32 15.16
N SER A 330 -9.99 -8.55 13.87
CA SER A 330 -10.31 -9.82 13.20
C SER A 330 -9.22 -10.88 13.34
N VAL A 331 -8.00 -10.50 13.73
CA VAL A 331 -6.85 -11.40 13.87
C VAL A 331 -6.40 -11.51 15.33
N GLY A 332 -6.50 -10.42 16.08
CA GLY A 332 -5.96 -10.32 17.45
C GLY A 332 -4.44 -10.12 17.46
N GLY A 333 -3.82 -10.37 18.59
CA GLY A 333 -2.38 -10.30 18.78
C GLY A 333 -1.78 -8.93 18.48
N MET A 334 -0.62 -8.92 17.87
CA MET A 334 0.17 -7.76 17.50
C MET A 334 0.38 -7.69 15.98
N ARG A 335 0.61 -6.46 15.48
CA ARG A 335 1.04 -6.21 14.10
C ARG A 335 2.05 -5.08 14.08
N ALA A 336 3.26 -5.37 13.64
CA ALA A 336 4.28 -4.38 13.34
C ALA A 336 4.22 -4.02 11.85
N SER A 337 3.75 -2.81 11.53
CA SER A 337 3.79 -2.28 10.16
C SER A 337 5.09 -1.53 9.99
N ILE A 338 6.06 -2.16 9.31
CA ILE A 338 7.46 -1.73 9.21
C ILE A 338 7.79 -1.12 7.84
N TYR A 339 6.83 -0.46 7.21
CA TYR A 339 6.95 0.17 5.91
C TYR A 339 8.31 0.83 5.65
N ASN A 340 8.53 1.34 4.45
CA ASN A 340 9.82 1.91 4.06
C ASN A 340 10.36 2.92 5.09
N ALA A 341 9.50 3.79 5.60
CA ALA A 341 9.88 4.89 6.49
C ALA A 341 10.21 4.49 7.94
N MET A 342 9.87 3.27 8.38
CA MET A 342 10.27 2.78 9.71
C MET A 342 11.79 2.63 9.73
N PRO A 343 12.53 3.34 10.60
CA PRO A 343 13.99 3.18 10.69
C PRO A 343 14.36 1.78 11.18
N THR A 344 15.48 1.26 10.72
CA THR A 344 16.01 -0.06 11.13
C THR A 344 16.17 -0.13 12.64
N GLU A 345 16.70 0.94 13.27
CA GLU A 345 16.81 1.05 14.72
C GLU A 345 15.48 0.83 15.46
N GLY A 346 14.35 1.28 14.89
CA GLY A 346 13.03 1.07 15.48
C GLY A 346 12.63 -0.41 15.50
N VAL A 347 13.03 -1.16 14.46
CA VAL A 347 12.80 -2.61 14.39
C VAL A 347 13.77 -3.35 15.32
N GLU A 348 15.05 -2.97 15.37
CA GLU A 348 16.04 -3.52 16.33
C GLU A 348 15.56 -3.40 17.77
N LYS A 349 15.14 -2.20 18.17
CA LYS A 349 14.61 -1.98 19.53
C LYS A 349 13.34 -2.77 19.80
N LEU A 350 12.47 -2.96 18.79
CA LEU A 350 11.30 -3.81 18.94
C LEU A 350 11.70 -5.29 19.13
N CYS A 351 12.71 -5.77 18.41
CA CYS A 351 13.26 -7.11 18.58
C CYS A 351 13.80 -7.32 20.00
N ASP A 352 14.59 -6.38 20.51
CA ASP A 352 15.10 -6.42 21.90
C ASP A 352 13.96 -6.43 22.90
N PHE A 353 12.90 -5.65 22.68
CA PHE A 353 11.72 -5.61 23.54
C PHE A 353 10.95 -6.95 23.55
N ILE A 354 10.76 -7.57 22.37
CA ILE A 354 10.13 -8.90 22.23
C ILE A 354 10.94 -9.94 23.01
N GLN A 355 12.27 -9.97 22.85
CA GLN A 355 13.14 -10.92 23.56
C GLN A 355 13.12 -10.70 25.07
N ALA A 356 13.13 -9.46 25.53
CA ALA A 356 13.03 -9.14 26.95
C ALA A 356 11.68 -9.56 27.54
N PHE A 357 10.59 -9.33 26.81
CA PHE A 357 9.25 -9.74 27.22
C PHE A 357 9.13 -11.27 27.28
N ASP A 358 9.64 -12.00 26.26
CA ASP A 358 9.66 -13.46 26.21
C ASP A 358 10.42 -14.08 27.41
N LYS A 359 11.51 -13.43 27.83
CA LYS A 359 12.34 -13.87 28.94
C LYS A 359 11.69 -13.71 30.33
N ASN A 360 10.84 -12.67 30.45
CA ASN A 360 10.26 -12.23 31.70
C ASN A 360 8.84 -12.78 31.94
N ASN A 361 8.26 -13.48 31.00
CA ASN A 361 6.91 -14.04 31.05
C ASN A 361 6.90 -15.51 30.60
#